data_4acd613560fb6747936cae665723ea4a
#
_entry.id   4acd613560fb6747936cae665723ea4a
#
_cell.length_a   1.000
_cell.length_b   1.000
_cell.length_c   1.000
_cell.angle_alpha   90.00
_cell.angle_beta   90.00
_cell.angle_gamma   90.00
#
_symmetry.space_group_name_H-M   'P 1'
#
loop_
_entity.id
_entity.type
_entity.pdbx_description
1 polymer ?
#
loop_
_entity_poly.entity_id
_entity_poly.type
_entity_poly.pdbx_seq_one_letter_code
_entity_poly.pdbx_strand_id
1 'polypeptide(L)'
;MEEYWDIYDANRMFQNRTIRRGDPFQDGEYYVCCEVWFQNSKGEMLITQRHPNKKAGGLWEFTGGGVLAGETTAQATVREVKEEIGVDIKEAELIFLYEHKQRNYFMDIYLVRKDIAPEEIVLDKNETVDFKWVSKDELRAMIENQEVVRSVAERFYMLADKL
;
A
#
# COMPACT_ATOMS: atom_id res chain seq x y z
N MET A 1 8.89 -11.47 13.99
CA MET A 1 8.46 -12.74 13.34
C MET A 1 9.02 -12.75 11.93
N GLU A 2 9.48 -13.90 11.41
CA GLU A 2 9.95 -13.98 10.02
C GLU A 2 8.76 -13.98 9.08
N GLU A 3 8.80 -13.15 8.04
CA GLU A 3 7.77 -13.07 7.01
C GLU A 3 8.20 -13.84 5.77
N TYR A 4 7.26 -14.55 5.18
CA TYR A 4 7.44 -15.29 3.93
C TYR A 4 6.43 -14.81 2.89
N TRP A 5 6.86 -14.75 1.64
CA TRP A 5 6.05 -14.37 0.49
C TRP A 5 5.93 -15.54 -0.47
N ASP A 6 4.78 -15.69 -1.07
CA ASP A 6 4.58 -16.61 -2.19
C ASP A 6 5.27 -16.09 -3.45
N ILE A 7 5.86 -16.99 -4.23
CA ILE A 7 6.53 -16.68 -5.49
C ILE A 7 5.59 -16.97 -6.66
N TYR A 8 5.58 -16.00 -7.58
CA TYR A 8 4.82 -16.04 -8.82
C TYR A 8 5.74 -15.83 -10.02
N ASP A 9 5.30 -16.26 -11.20
CA ASP A 9 5.97 -15.95 -12.47
C ASP A 9 5.46 -14.61 -13.06
N ALA A 10 5.95 -14.27 -14.25
CA ALA A 10 5.59 -13.03 -14.96
C ALA A 10 4.12 -12.94 -15.39
N ASN A 11 3.38 -14.05 -15.34
CA ASN A 11 1.94 -14.15 -15.63
C ASN A 11 1.10 -14.25 -14.35
N ARG A 12 1.73 -14.01 -13.20
CA ARG A 12 1.12 -14.13 -11.86
C ARG A 12 0.65 -15.55 -11.52
N MET A 13 1.34 -16.57 -12.05
CA MET A 13 1.07 -17.97 -11.70
C MET A 13 1.93 -18.38 -10.51
N PHE A 14 1.29 -18.90 -9.46
CA PHE A 14 1.98 -19.36 -8.26
C PHE A 14 2.95 -20.49 -8.56
N GLN A 15 4.18 -20.38 -8.08
CA GLN A 15 5.27 -21.30 -8.38
C GLN A 15 5.46 -22.41 -7.33
N ASN A 16 4.46 -22.61 -6.43
CA ASN A 16 4.53 -23.57 -5.31
C ASN A 16 5.80 -23.42 -4.46
N ARG A 17 6.24 -22.18 -4.28
CA ARG A 17 7.45 -21.82 -3.55
C ARG A 17 7.25 -20.54 -2.77
N THR A 18 7.88 -20.44 -1.61
CA THR A 18 7.94 -19.22 -0.82
C THR A 18 9.37 -18.71 -0.71
N ILE A 19 9.52 -17.43 -0.40
CA ILE A 19 10.80 -16.78 -0.09
C ILE A 19 10.66 -16.01 1.23
N ARG A 20 11.72 -16.00 2.03
CA ARG A 20 11.78 -15.16 3.22
C ARG A 20 11.97 -13.70 2.82
N ARG A 21 11.27 -12.78 3.47
CA ARG A 21 11.43 -11.34 3.25
C ARG A 21 12.90 -10.93 3.46
N GLY A 22 13.48 -10.31 2.42
CA GLY A 22 14.88 -9.87 2.41
C GLY A 22 15.83 -10.82 1.69
N ASP A 23 15.43 -12.05 1.39
CA ASP A 23 16.23 -12.95 0.56
C ASP A 23 16.18 -12.51 -0.92
N PRO A 24 17.22 -12.79 -1.72
CA PRO A 24 17.29 -12.37 -3.11
C PRO A 24 16.31 -13.16 -4.00
N PHE A 25 15.60 -12.45 -4.88
CA PHE A 25 14.78 -13.03 -5.94
C PHE A 25 15.65 -13.53 -7.09
N GLN A 26 15.22 -14.62 -7.74
CA GLN A 26 15.77 -15.08 -9.01
C GLN A 26 15.15 -14.28 -10.17
N ASP A 27 15.80 -14.33 -11.33
CA ASP A 27 15.26 -13.70 -12.54
C ASP A 27 13.91 -14.36 -12.92
N GLY A 28 12.91 -13.52 -13.19
CA GLY A 28 11.56 -13.99 -13.51
C GLY A 28 10.68 -14.33 -12.31
N GLU A 29 11.17 -14.14 -11.10
CA GLU A 29 10.37 -14.29 -9.87
C GLU A 29 9.70 -12.97 -9.47
N TYR A 30 8.46 -13.09 -9.05
CA TYR A 30 7.62 -12.00 -8.57
C TYR A 30 6.99 -12.35 -7.22
N TYR A 31 6.79 -11.33 -6.40
CA TYR A 31 5.94 -11.41 -5.21
C TYR A 31 4.75 -10.46 -5.37
N VAL A 32 3.84 -10.46 -4.43
CA VAL A 32 2.65 -9.62 -4.48
C VAL A 32 2.65 -8.63 -3.31
N CYS A 33 2.25 -7.41 -3.59
CA CYS A 33 1.99 -6.35 -2.62
C CYS A 33 0.54 -5.87 -2.74
N CYS A 34 0.07 -5.21 -1.71
CA CYS A 34 -1.20 -4.48 -1.73
C CYS A 34 -1.00 -3.03 -1.30
N GLU A 35 -1.86 -2.17 -1.80
CA GLU A 35 -1.94 -0.76 -1.43
C GLU A 35 -3.40 -0.35 -1.32
N VAL A 36 -3.77 0.41 -0.31
CA VAL A 36 -5.14 0.87 -0.11
C VAL A 36 -5.21 2.39 -0.07
N TRP A 37 -6.13 2.94 -0.83
CA TRP A 37 -6.45 4.35 -0.88
C TRP A 37 -7.75 4.60 -0.12
N PHE A 38 -7.68 5.29 1.00
CA PHE A 38 -8.87 5.75 1.70
C PHE A 38 -9.33 7.07 1.09
N GLN A 39 -10.62 7.17 0.81
CA GLN A 39 -11.25 8.41 0.38
C GLN A 39 -12.41 8.73 1.34
N ASN A 40 -12.38 9.91 1.94
CA ASN A 40 -13.46 10.37 2.80
C ASN A 40 -14.62 11.00 2.00
N SER A 41 -15.70 11.37 2.68
CA SER A 41 -16.88 12.00 2.08
C SER A 41 -16.62 13.35 1.43
N LYS A 42 -15.50 14.00 1.75
CA LYS A 42 -15.05 15.26 1.12
C LYS A 42 -14.19 15.00 -0.14
N GLY A 43 -13.92 13.74 -0.49
CA GLY A 43 -13.04 13.37 -1.60
C GLY A 43 -11.55 13.48 -1.30
N GLU A 44 -11.17 13.71 -0.04
CA GLU A 44 -9.78 13.74 0.40
C GLU A 44 -9.23 12.31 0.55
N MET A 45 -7.92 12.16 0.35
CA MET A 45 -7.18 10.91 0.42
C MET A 45 -6.37 10.86 1.73
N LEU A 46 -6.39 9.73 2.43
CA LEU A 46 -5.53 9.51 3.59
C LEU A 46 -4.15 9.07 3.12
N ILE A 47 -3.12 9.79 3.55
CA ILE A 47 -1.72 9.44 3.34
C ILE A 47 -0.97 9.34 4.66
N THR A 48 0.06 8.52 4.67
CA THR A 48 0.90 8.26 5.84
C THR A 48 2.34 8.63 5.54
N GLN A 49 3.11 9.04 6.55
CA GLN A 49 4.51 9.37 6.43
C GLN A 49 5.40 8.25 6.93
N ARG A 50 6.28 7.76 6.09
CA ARG A 50 7.21 6.67 6.40
C ARG A 50 8.17 7.05 7.52
N HIS A 51 8.43 6.09 8.41
CA HIS A 51 9.44 6.28 9.44
C HIS A 51 10.81 6.62 8.81
N PRO A 52 11.57 7.60 9.35
CA PRO A 52 12.85 8.05 8.78
C PRO A 52 13.88 6.95 8.53
N ASN A 53 13.87 5.88 9.33
CA ASN A 53 14.81 4.76 9.22
C ASN A 53 14.44 3.74 8.12
N LYS A 54 13.29 3.90 7.46
CA LYS A 54 12.89 3.05 6.35
C LYS A 54 13.48 3.53 5.02
N LYS A 55 13.51 2.65 4.02
CA LYS A 55 13.78 3.07 2.64
C LYS A 55 12.76 4.12 2.23
N ALA A 56 13.20 5.21 1.60
CA ALA A 56 12.39 6.40 1.31
C ALA A 56 11.76 7.02 2.57
N GLY A 57 12.48 6.97 3.71
CA GLY A 57 12.02 7.52 4.99
C GLY A 57 11.71 9.02 4.92
N GLY A 58 10.67 9.43 5.64
CA GLY A 58 10.17 10.81 5.65
C GLY A 58 9.26 11.16 4.47
N LEU A 59 9.17 10.33 3.42
CA LEU A 59 8.24 10.55 2.32
C LEU A 59 6.84 10.03 2.65
N TRP A 60 5.87 10.60 1.95
CA TRP A 60 4.46 10.25 2.07
C TRP A 60 4.07 9.12 1.11
N GLU A 61 3.14 8.29 1.54
CA GLU A 61 2.63 7.15 0.78
C GLU A 61 1.19 6.81 1.15
N PHE A 62 0.59 5.86 0.44
CA PHE A 62 -0.61 5.18 0.89
C PHE A 62 -0.25 3.96 1.73
N THR A 63 -1.16 3.54 2.61
CA THR A 63 -1.00 2.34 3.44
C THR A 63 -0.93 1.08 2.59
N GLY A 64 -0.02 0.16 2.91
CA GLY A 64 0.10 -1.10 2.20
C GLY A 64 1.40 -1.85 2.50
N GLY A 65 1.51 -3.06 1.99
CA GLY A 65 2.67 -3.90 2.24
C GLY A 65 2.71 -5.19 1.43
N GLY A 66 3.60 -6.08 1.83
CA GLY A 66 3.75 -7.39 1.20
C GLY A 66 2.64 -8.36 1.59
N VAL A 67 2.16 -9.12 0.61
CA VAL A 67 1.20 -10.20 0.85
C VAL A 67 1.96 -11.41 1.39
N LEU A 68 1.60 -11.86 2.58
CA LEU A 68 2.25 -13.02 3.20
C LEU A 68 1.85 -14.32 2.50
N ALA A 69 2.70 -15.32 2.60
CA ALA A 69 2.44 -16.64 2.02
C ALA A 69 1.09 -17.21 2.48
N GLY A 70 0.26 -17.57 1.52
CA GLY A 70 -1.09 -18.08 1.76
C GLY A 70 -2.19 -17.03 1.97
N GLU A 71 -1.86 -15.73 2.02
CA GLU A 71 -2.87 -14.66 2.06
C GLU A 71 -3.38 -14.32 0.65
N THR A 72 -4.63 -13.88 0.58
CA THR A 72 -5.11 -13.09 -0.56
C THR A 72 -4.68 -11.63 -0.41
N THR A 73 -4.67 -10.86 -1.49
CA THR A 73 -4.35 -9.42 -1.41
C THR A 73 -5.37 -8.63 -0.59
N ALA A 74 -6.63 -9.07 -0.58
CA ALA A 74 -7.67 -8.49 0.26
C ALA A 74 -7.41 -8.73 1.76
N GLN A 75 -7.03 -9.94 2.14
CA GLN A 75 -6.65 -10.28 3.52
C GLN A 75 -5.41 -9.49 3.96
N ALA A 76 -4.39 -9.43 3.12
CA ALA A 76 -3.18 -8.65 3.38
C ALA A 76 -3.51 -7.16 3.56
N THR A 77 -4.40 -6.60 2.73
CA THR A 77 -4.82 -5.20 2.85
C THR A 77 -5.50 -4.91 4.18
N VAL A 78 -6.41 -5.79 4.63
CA VAL A 78 -7.06 -5.67 5.94
C VAL A 78 -6.04 -5.72 7.08
N ARG A 79 -5.08 -6.65 7.01
CA ARG A 79 -4.00 -6.79 8.00
C ARG A 79 -3.10 -5.56 8.04
N GLU A 80 -2.59 -5.09 6.89
CA GLU A 80 -1.71 -3.93 6.79
C GLU A 80 -2.38 -2.64 7.32
N VAL A 81 -3.65 -2.42 7.00
CA VAL A 81 -4.43 -1.29 7.55
C VAL A 81 -4.48 -1.35 9.07
N LYS A 82 -4.74 -2.54 9.62
CA LYS A 82 -4.80 -2.71 11.08
C LYS A 82 -3.44 -2.51 11.74
N GLU A 83 -2.38 -3.02 11.12
CA GLU A 83 -1.01 -2.94 11.65
C GLU A 83 -0.46 -1.52 11.57
N GLU A 84 -0.58 -0.84 10.42
CA GLU A 84 0.05 0.47 10.21
C GLU A 84 -0.72 1.65 10.83
N ILE A 85 -2.06 1.63 10.73
CA ILE A 85 -2.91 2.77 11.15
C ILE A 85 -3.99 2.42 12.18
N GLY A 86 -4.06 1.17 12.64
CA GLY A 86 -4.96 0.73 13.71
C GLY A 86 -6.44 0.66 13.34
N VAL A 87 -6.80 0.98 12.11
CA VAL A 87 -8.20 1.04 11.65
C VAL A 87 -8.73 -0.35 11.31
N ASP A 88 -9.96 -0.63 11.71
CA ASP A 88 -10.65 -1.86 11.34
C ASP A 88 -11.44 -1.67 10.04
N ILE A 89 -11.15 -2.50 9.04
CA ILE A 89 -11.91 -2.63 7.80
C ILE A 89 -12.24 -4.09 7.53
N LYS A 90 -13.19 -4.32 6.63
CA LYS A 90 -13.55 -5.67 6.15
C LYS A 90 -13.20 -5.80 4.69
N GLU A 91 -12.92 -7.02 4.24
CA GLU A 91 -12.68 -7.30 2.82
C GLU A 91 -13.83 -6.80 1.91
N ALA A 92 -15.08 -6.84 2.41
CA ALA A 92 -16.25 -6.35 1.67
C ALA A 92 -16.27 -4.81 1.46
N GLU A 93 -15.44 -4.04 2.18
CA GLU A 93 -15.28 -2.60 1.98
C GLU A 93 -14.24 -2.27 0.88
N LEU A 94 -13.45 -3.26 0.45
CA LEU A 94 -12.40 -3.10 -0.55
C LEU A 94 -13.00 -3.04 -1.96
N ILE A 95 -12.72 -1.97 -2.68
CA ILE A 95 -13.03 -1.82 -4.09
C ILE A 95 -11.73 -1.99 -4.86
N PHE A 96 -11.57 -3.07 -5.61
CA PHE A 96 -10.39 -3.29 -6.45
C PHE A 96 -10.33 -2.23 -7.56
N LEU A 97 -9.22 -1.51 -7.65
CA LEU A 97 -8.99 -0.48 -8.66
C LEU A 97 -8.14 -0.97 -9.82
N TYR A 98 -6.99 -1.58 -9.52
CA TYR A 98 -6.00 -1.88 -10.53
C TYR A 98 -4.93 -2.86 -10.03
N GLU A 99 -4.42 -3.69 -10.94
CA GLU A 99 -3.20 -4.46 -10.76
C GLU A 99 -2.05 -3.76 -11.49
N HIS A 100 -1.03 -3.35 -10.75
CA HIS A 100 0.15 -2.70 -11.30
C HIS A 100 1.34 -3.67 -11.27
N LYS A 101 1.82 -4.09 -12.44
CA LYS A 101 3.00 -4.95 -12.56
C LYS A 101 4.27 -4.11 -12.57
N GLN A 102 5.20 -4.45 -11.71
CA GLN A 102 6.53 -3.87 -11.61
C GLN A 102 7.61 -4.90 -11.99
N ARG A 103 8.88 -4.52 -11.85
CA ARG A 103 10.02 -5.34 -12.26
C ARG A 103 10.00 -6.75 -11.64
N ASN A 104 9.65 -6.85 -10.35
CA ASN A 104 9.68 -8.10 -9.58
C ASN A 104 8.51 -8.25 -8.61
N TYR A 105 7.45 -7.46 -8.75
CA TYR A 105 6.24 -7.61 -7.95
C TYR A 105 5.00 -7.14 -8.71
N PHE A 106 3.84 -7.66 -8.26
CA PHE A 106 2.53 -7.16 -8.61
C PHE A 106 2.00 -6.35 -7.43
N MET A 107 1.36 -5.22 -7.70
CA MET A 107 0.72 -4.38 -6.71
C MET A 107 -0.78 -4.35 -6.98
N ASP A 108 -1.58 -4.93 -6.08
CA ASP A 108 -3.03 -4.77 -6.10
C ASP A 108 -3.42 -3.51 -5.34
N ILE A 109 -4.14 -2.63 -6.01
CA ILE A 109 -4.56 -1.34 -5.48
C ILE A 109 -6.05 -1.39 -5.21
N TYR A 110 -6.42 -1.03 -3.97
CA TYR A 110 -7.79 -0.98 -3.50
C TYR A 110 -8.20 0.45 -3.10
N LEU A 111 -9.49 0.74 -3.22
CA LEU A 111 -10.13 1.93 -2.68
C LEU A 111 -11.04 1.52 -1.53
N VAL A 112 -11.01 2.28 -0.43
CA VAL A 112 -12.00 2.22 0.65
C VAL A 112 -12.60 3.60 0.82
N ARG A 113 -13.94 3.69 0.72
CA ARG A 113 -14.67 4.94 0.99
C ARG A 113 -15.13 4.94 2.43
N LYS A 114 -14.46 5.73 3.27
CA LYS A 114 -14.71 5.76 4.70
C LYS A 114 -14.28 7.09 5.31
N ASP A 115 -15.15 7.65 6.12
CA ASP A 115 -14.78 8.74 7.03
C ASP A 115 -14.14 8.10 8.27
N ILE A 116 -12.91 8.51 8.56
CA ILE A 116 -12.14 8.04 9.72
C ILE A 116 -11.76 9.28 10.51
N ALA A 117 -12.20 9.34 11.77
CA ALA A 117 -11.83 10.43 12.66
C ALA A 117 -10.33 10.29 13.05
N PRO A 118 -9.60 11.40 13.23
CA PRO A 118 -8.19 11.35 13.62
C PRO A 118 -7.91 10.48 14.85
N GLU A 119 -8.85 10.44 15.78
CA GLU A 119 -8.78 9.70 17.05
C GLU A 119 -8.88 8.18 16.86
N GLU A 120 -9.41 7.73 15.72
CA GLU A 120 -9.50 6.31 15.36
C GLU A 120 -8.19 5.78 14.77
N ILE A 121 -7.26 6.68 14.38
CA ILE A 121 -5.99 6.30 13.77
C ILE A 121 -4.94 6.12 14.85
N VAL A 122 -4.41 4.91 14.94
CA VAL A 122 -3.34 4.54 15.87
C VAL A 122 -2.16 4.01 15.04
N LEU A 123 -1.16 4.87 14.86
CA LEU A 123 0.02 4.55 14.04
C LEU A 123 0.95 3.54 14.73
N ASP A 124 1.43 2.54 13.98
CA ASP A 124 2.65 1.84 14.37
C ASP A 124 3.85 2.77 14.14
N LYS A 125 4.37 3.31 15.23
CA LYS A 125 5.47 4.29 15.20
C LYS A 125 6.80 3.72 14.67
N ASN A 126 6.92 2.41 14.51
CA ASN A 126 8.09 1.80 13.87
C ASN A 126 8.01 1.84 12.34
N GLU A 127 6.79 1.94 11.81
CA GLU A 127 6.50 1.93 10.39
C GLU A 127 6.15 3.33 9.87
N THR A 128 5.33 4.07 10.62
CA THR A 128 4.64 5.29 10.19
C THR A 128 4.67 6.35 11.29
N VAL A 129 5.10 7.55 11.00
CA VAL A 129 5.29 8.62 12.00
C VAL A 129 4.22 9.69 11.98
N ASP A 130 3.48 9.83 10.88
CA ASP A 130 2.43 10.84 10.72
C ASP A 130 1.38 10.39 9.71
N PHE A 131 0.22 11.04 9.71
CA PHE A 131 -0.84 10.86 8.73
C PHE A 131 -1.56 12.18 8.46
N LYS A 132 -2.15 12.31 7.29
CA LYS A 132 -3.04 13.43 6.98
C LYS A 132 -4.02 13.09 5.86
N TRP A 133 -5.15 13.79 5.87
CA TRP A 133 -6.07 13.84 4.75
C TRP A 133 -5.66 14.97 3.81
N VAL A 134 -5.61 14.70 2.52
CA VAL A 134 -5.23 15.67 1.49
C VAL A 134 -6.19 15.60 0.31
N SER A 135 -6.48 16.73 -0.29
CA SER A 135 -7.17 16.77 -1.59
C SER A 135 -6.27 16.21 -2.69
N LYS A 136 -6.85 15.84 -3.83
CA LYS A 136 -6.06 15.40 -4.99
C LYS A 136 -5.09 16.49 -5.46
N ASP A 137 -5.48 17.77 -5.38
CA ASP A 137 -4.63 18.88 -5.79
C ASP A 137 -3.46 19.13 -4.82
N GLU A 138 -3.71 19.00 -3.51
CA GLU A 138 -2.64 19.03 -2.50
C GLU A 138 -1.67 17.86 -2.72
N LEU A 139 -2.18 16.64 -2.99
CA LEU A 139 -1.32 15.50 -3.28
C LEU A 139 -0.48 15.71 -4.54
N ARG A 140 -1.04 16.31 -5.61
CA ARG A 140 -0.27 16.69 -6.80
C ARG A 140 0.85 17.67 -6.47
N ALA A 141 0.55 18.72 -5.69
CA ALA A 141 1.57 19.66 -5.25
C ALA A 141 2.69 19.00 -4.43
N MET A 142 2.33 18.09 -3.53
CA MET A 142 3.30 17.32 -2.76
C MET A 142 4.17 16.41 -3.65
N ILE A 143 3.60 15.82 -4.70
CA ILE A 143 4.35 15.02 -5.68
C ILE A 143 5.35 15.91 -6.44
N GLU A 144 4.94 17.08 -6.88
CA GLU A 144 5.81 18.06 -7.56
C GLU A 144 6.96 18.53 -6.66
N ASN A 145 6.69 18.66 -5.36
CA ASN A 145 7.70 19.00 -4.34
C ASN A 145 8.57 17.79 -3.92
N GLN A 146 8.39 16.63 -4.53
CA GLN A 146 9.14 15.39 -4.21
C GLN A 146 8.95 14.91 -2.75
N GLU A 147 7.79 15.19 -2.16
CA GLU A 147 7.45 14.77 -0.79
C GLU A 147 6.82 13.37 -0.75
N VAL A 148 6.45 12.79 -1.90
CA VAL A 148 5.76 11.51 -2.03
C VAL A 148 6.69 10.45 -2.61
N VAL A 149 6.56 9.21 -2.15
CA VAL A 149 7.31 8.07 -2.71
C VAL A 149 7.06 7.98 -4.22
N ARG A 150 8.12 7.92 -5.02
CA ARG A 150 8.05 8.00 -6.49
C ARG A 150 7.07 6.99 -7.10
N SER A 151 7.13 5.72 -6.66
CA SER A 151 6.23 4.69 -7.18
C SER A 151 4.76 4.91 -6.80
N VAL A 152 4.49 5.56 -5.65
CA VAL A 152 3.15 6.00 -5.24
C VAL A 152 2.67 7.13 -6.16
N ALA A 153 3.52 8.11 -6.46
CA ALA A 153 3.22 9.20 -7.38
C ALA A 153 2.85 8.67 -8.78
N GLU A 154 3.61 7.71 -9.30
CA GLU A 154 3.35 7.06 -10.59
C GLU A 154 1.96 6.41 -10.62
N ARG A 155 1.59 5.64 -9.58
CA ARG A 155 0.27 5.00 -9.47
C ARG A 155 -0.85 6.02 -9.30
N PHE A 156 -0.62 7.07 -8.51
CA PHE A 156 -1.60 8.13 -8.35
C PHE A 156 -1.96 8.80 -9.68
N TYR A 157 -0.98 9.18 -10.49
CA TYR A 157 -1.25 9.78 -11.80
C TYR A 157 -1.97 8.83 -12.78
N MET A 158 -1.73 7.53 -12.66
CA MET A 158 -2.43 6.52 -13.47
C MET A 158 -3.92 6.37 -13.13
N LEU A 159 -4.30 6.62 -11.87
CA LEU A 159 -5.60 6.22 -11.33
C LEU A 159 -6.45 7.39 -10.80
N ALA A 160 -5.88 8.57 -10.59
CA ALA A 160 -6.55 9.70 -9.94
C ALA A 160 -7.87 10.13 -10.63
N ASP A 161 -7.97 9.94 -11.94
CA ASP A 161 -9.17 10.27 -12.72
C ASP A 161 -10.26 9.19 -12.65
N LYS A 162 -9.97 8.05 -12.02
CA LYS A 162 -10.91 6.93 -11.81
C LYS A 162 -11.62 6.98 -10.45
N LEU A 163 -11.24 7.95 -9.59
CA LEU A 163 -11.73 8.09 -8.21
C LEU A 163 -12.96 9.01 -8.13
#